data_b7cd2b3911b3a5245d989622a819e032
#
_entry.id   b7cd2b3911b3a5245d989622a819e032
#
_cell.length_a   1.000
_cell.length_b   1.000
_cell.length_c   1.000
_cell.angle_alpha   90.00
_cell.angle_beta   90.00
_cell.angle_gamma   90.00
#
_symmetry.space_group_name_H-M   'P 1'
#
loop_
_entity.id
_entity.type
_entity.pdbx_description
1 polymer ?
#
loop_
_entity_poly.entity_id
_entity_poly.type
_entity_poly.pdbx_seq_one_letter_code
_entity_poly.pdbx_strand_id
1 'polypeptide(L)'
;DSPTGTFKILDSVKGEVFEVDDRTFVIGTVAAEISPTYHPEAIKAQAVAAYTYYSSLRQTQRQSPNSALKGADFAASPSEWLTYVSEDQMRERWGDNFDSYYKDLTEAIDAVLGQTLQQDGQLITATYYAISAGTTEDAKEVFGNSRSYLVPVASPGDVYAEGYRTTVSLSEEDFKNAAQSAWNCTLEGDPSAWIGDITNDTSGYVSAIVIGGEARKGTEARTAFGLRSANFEVKYENGTFTFYVKGYGHGVGMSQVGAEYMANQGSSYDEILAWYYPNTTLVK
;
A
#
# COMPACT_ATOMS: atom_id res chain seq x y z
N ASP A 1 -7.92 27.97 -9.27
CA ASP A 1 -7.47 27.40 -10.54
C ASP A 1 -7.41 25.88 -10.36
N SER A 2 -8.23 25.17 -11.15
CA SER A 2 -8.19 23.71 -11.17
C SER A 2 -6.78 23.25 -11.56
N PRO A 3 -6.24 22.17 -10.96
CA PRO A 3 -4.96 21.62 -11.39
C PRO A 3 -5.04 21.31 -12.90
N THR A 4 -4.23 21.99 -13.68
CA THR A 4 -4.23 21.87 -15.16
C THR A 4 -3.22 20.84 -15.66
N GLY A 5 -2.74 19.97 -14.77
CA GLY A 5 -1.79 18.93 -15.10
C GLY A 5 -2.43 17.70 -15.74
N THR A 6 -1.60 16.92 -16.42
CA THR A 6 -1.96 15.59 -16.92
C THR A 6 -0.97 14.56 -16.41
N PHE A 7 -1.46 13.34 -16.23
CA PHE A 7 -0.65 12.15 -16.00
C PHE A 7 -0.58 11.32 -17.27
N LYS A 8 0.62 10.86 -17.60
CA LYS A 8 0.87 9.87 -18.65
C LYS A 8 1.04 8.51 -17.99
N ILE A 9 0.22 7.56 -18.35
CA ILE A 9 0.14 6.27 -17.66
C ILE A 9 0.39 5.15 -18.67
N LEU A 10 1.33 4.25 -18.34
CA LEU A 10 1.55 3.05 -19.12
C LEU A 10 0.59 1.96 -18.63
N ASP A 11 -0.34 1.53 -19.49
CA ASP A 11 -1.10 0.30 -19.25
C ASP A 11 -0.16 -0.91 -19.37
N SER A 12 0.16 -1.53 -18.23
CA SER A 12 1.14 -2.64 -18.19
C SER A 12 0.67 -3.88 -18.94
N VAL A 13 -0.65 -4.06 -19.08
CA VAL A 13 -1.25 -5.22 -19.74
C VAL A 13 -1.26 -5.00 -21.27
N LYS A 14 -1.68 -3.81 -21.70
CA LYS A 14 -1.77 -3.47 -23.14
C LYS A 14 -0.44 -2.98 -23.71
N GLY A 15 0.46 -2.47 -22.85
CA GLY A 15 1.73 -1.89 -23.27
C GLY A 15 1.62 -0.53 -23.96
N GLU A 16 0.49 0.16 -23.80
CA GLU A 16 0.15 1.45 -24.39
C GLU A 16 0.17 2.56 -23.35
N VAL A 17 0.55 3.77 -23.76
CA VAL A 17 0.52 4.96 -22.90
C VAL A 17 -0.74 5.76 -23.20
N PHE A 18 -1.44 6.15 -22.17
CA PHE A 18 -2.62 7.03 -22.25
C PHE A 18 -2.45 8.24 -21.31
N GLU A 19 -3.19 9.29 -21.55
CA GLU A 19 -3.17 10.51 -20.75
C GLU A 19 -4.53 10.75 -20.09
N VAL A 20 -4.50 11.23 -18.85
CA VAL A 20 -5.68 11.69 -18.11
C VAL A 20 -5.35 12.99 -17.38
N ASP A 21 -6.33 13.88 -17.21
CA ASP A 21 -6.16 15.04 -16.35
C ASP A 21 -6.08 14.66 -14.87
N ASP A 22 -5.55 15.59 -14.06
CA ASP A 22 -5.29 15.35 -12.63
C ASP A 22 -6.57 14.92 -11.89
N ARG A 23 -7.73 15.54 -12.17
CA ARG A 23 -9.00 15.21 -11.52
C ARG A 23 -9.44 13.78 -11.87
N THR A 24 -9.47 13.47 -13.14
CA THR A 24 -9.85 12.12 -13.64
C THR A 24 -8.93 11.06 -13.05
N PHE A 25 -7.62 11.35 -12.97
CA PHE A 25 -6.65 10.44 -12.36
C PHE A 25 -6.93 10.22 -10.87
N VAL A 26 -7.13 11.29 -10.08
CA VAL A 26 -7.36 11.15 -8.63
C VAL A 26 -8.64 10.36 -8.35
N ILE A 27 -9.72 10.61 -9.11
CA ILE A 27 -10.95 9.82 -8.99
C ILE A 27 -10.68 8.34 -9.26
N GLY A 28 -9.99 8.03 -10.37
CA GLY A 28 -9.71 6.66 -10.77
C GLY A 28 -8.76 5.93 -9.83
N THR A 29 -7.76 6.61 -9.28
CA THR A 29 -6.82 5.99 -8.35
C THR A 29 -7.45 5.77 -6.97
N VAL A 30 -8.25 6.70 -6.47
CA VAL A 30 -8.96 6.51 -5.19
C VAL A 30 -9.99 5.37 -5.31
N ALA A 31 -10.74 5.31 -6.42
CA ALA A 31 -11.68 4.23 -6.69
C ALA A 31 -11.00 2.85 -6.81
N ALA A 32 -9.75 2.80 -7.29
CA ALA A 32 -8.97 1.58 -7.36
C ALA A 32 -8.49 1.09 -5.98
N GLU A 33 -8.27 2.01 -5.04
CA GLU A 33 -7.62 1.75 -3.77
C GLU A 33 -8.58 1.47 -2.61
N ILE A 34 -9.67 2.24 -2.50
CA ILE A 34 -10.61 2.14 -1.37
C ILE A 34 -12.06 2.02 -1.83
N SER A 35 -12.93 1.55 -0.93
CA SER A 35 -14.37 1.52 -1.19
C SER A 35 -14.94 2.94 -1.31
N PRO A 36 -15.84 3.21 -2.28
CA PRO A 36 -16.56 4.48 -2.37
C PRO A 36 -17.49 4.74 -1.17
N THR A 37 -17.71 3.75 -0.31
CA THR A 37 -18.53 3.86 0.89
C THR A 37 -17.72 4.29 2.13
N TYR A 38 -16.44 4.55 1.99
CA TYR A 38 -15.63 5.12 3.08
C TYR A 38 -16.14 6.49 3.48
N HIS A 39 -15.86 6.85 4.73
CA HIS A 39 -16.20 8.19 5.25
C HIS A 39 -15.58 9.28 4.37
N PRO A 40 -16.27 10.40 4.06
CA PRO A 40 -15.74 11.46 3.20
C PRO A 40 -14.37 11.99 3.62
N GLU A 41 -14.09 12.10 4.91
CA GLU A 41 -12.77 12.53 5.41
C GLU A 41 -11.66 11.51 5.12
N ALA A 42 -11.95 10.22 5.13
CA ALA A 42 -11.01 9.18 4.73
C ALA A 42 -10.76 9.23 3.20
N ILE A 43 -11.80 9.45 2.41
CA ILE A 43 -11.68 9.63 0.95
C ILE A 43 -10.81 10.85 0.62
N LYS A 44 -11.02 11.99 1.30
CA LYS A 44 -10.20 13.20 1.15
C LYS A 44 -8.74 12.91 1.49
N ALA A 45 -8.47 12.25 2.61
CA ALA A 45 -7.11 11.90 3.02
C ALA A 45 -6.42 11.00 1.99
N GLN A 46 -7.13 9.97 1.48
CA GLN A 46 -6.62 9.10 0.42
C GLN A 46 -6.35 9.87 -0.88
N ALA A 47 -7.23 10.79 -1.25
CA ALA A 47 -7.07 11.61 -2.46
C ALA A 47 -5.82 12.49 -2.39
N VAL A 48 -5.60 13.19 -1.26
CA VAL A 48 -4.40 14.01 -1.04
C VAL A 48 -3.13 13.18 -1.04
N ALA A 49 -3.14 12.04 -0.34
CA ALA A 49 -1.98 11.14 -0.29
C ALA A 49 -1.65 10.59 -1.69
N ALA A 50 -2.64 10.09 -2.43
CA ALA A 50 -2.45 9.58 -3.77
C ALA A 50 -1.97 10.67 -4.75
N TYR A 51 -2.60 11.84 -4.75
CA TYR A 51 -2.18 12.94 -5.60
C TYR A 51 -0.75 13.38 -5.31
N THR A 52 -0.36 13.45 -4.03
CA THR A 52 1.01 13.75 -3.61
C THR A 52 1.99 12.69 -4.11
N TYR A 53 1.69 11.42 -3.88
CA TYR A 53 2.55 10.29 -4.27
C TYR A 53 2.78 10.25 -5.77
N TYR A 54 1.73 10.25 -6.58
CA TYR A 54 1.85 10.17 -8.03
C TYR A 54 2.41 11.46 -8.65
N SER A 55 2.16 12.62 -8.05
CA SER A 55 2.81 13.88 -8.46
C SER A 55 4.31 13.85 -8.21
N SER A 56 4.77 13.23 -7.11
CA SER A 56 6.21 13.04 -6.85
C SER A 56 6.85 12.08 -7.87
N LEU A 57 6.16 10.99 -8.23
CA LEU A 57 6.62 10.08 -9.28
C LEU A 57 6.69 10.79 -10.64
N ARG A 58 5.64 11.53 -11.01
CA ARG A 58 5.60 12.35 -12.23
C ARG A 58 6.77 13.31 -12.30
N GLN A 59 7.05 14.02 -11.22
CA GLN A 59 8.18 14.95 -11.14
C GLN A 59 9.53 14.24 -11.33
N THR A 60 9.76 13.16 -10.61
CA THR A 60 10.99 12.37 -10.69
C THR A 60 11.18 11.78 -12.08
N GLN A 61 10.14 11.17 -12.65
CA GLN A 61 10.19 10.56 -13.97
C GLN A 61 10.48 11.58 -15.08
N ARG A 62 9.90 12.78 -14.99
CA ARG A 62 10.14 13.84 -16.00
C ARG A 62 11.53 14.46 -15.87
N GLN A 63 12.12 14.47 -14.68
CA GLN A 63 13.50 14.92 -14.45
C GLN A 63 14.54 13.87 -14.84
N SER A 64 14.25 12.59 -14.60
CA SER A 64 15.15 11.46 -14.87
C SER A 64 14.37 10.29 -15.50
N PRO A 65 14.10 10.34 -16.81
CA PRO A 65 13.22 9.38 -17.47
C PRO A 65 13.74 7.95 -17.44
N ASN A 66 12.88 7.03 -17.03
CA ASN A 66 13.09 5.59 -17.20
C ASN A 66 12.47 5.16 -18.53
N SER A 67 13.29 4.69 -19.46
CA SER A 67 12.85 4.26 -20.80
C SER A 67 11.87 3.08 -20.79
N ALA A 68 11.88 2.25 -19.74
CA ALA A 68 10.93 1.14 -19.56
C ALA A 68 9.48 1.62 -19.47
N LEU A 69 9.24 2.86 -19.06
CA LEU A 69 7.91 3.47 -18.97
C LEU A 69 7.44 4.09 -20.31
N LYS A 70 8.22 4.00 -21.38
CA LYS A 70 7.84 4.49 -22.72
C LYS A 70 7.35 5.96 -22.75
N GLY A 71 7.91 6.80 -21.86
CA GLY A 71 7.51 8.20 -21.72
C GLY A 71 6.32 8.45 -20.79
N ALA A 72 5.77 7.42 -20.15
CA ALA A 72 4.77 7.58 -19.10
C ALA A 72 5.43 8.01 -17.76
N ASP A 73 4.63 8.62 -16.90
CA ASP A 73 5.04 9.02 -15.56
C ASP A 73 5.15 7.81 -14.61
N PHE A 74 4.28 6.81 -14.80
CA PHE A 74 4.27 5.52 -14.09
C PHE A 74 3.40 4.50 -14.86
N ALA A 75 3.36 3.26 -14.35
CA ALA A 75 2.54 2.20 -14.91
C ALA A 75 1.32 1.91 -14.04
N ALA A 76 0.24 1.44 -14.66
CA ALA A 76 -0.98 0.96 -14.03
C ALA A 76 -1.47 -0.31 -14.74
N SER A 77 -2.36 -1.07 -14.09
CA SER A 77 -3.06 -2.21 -14.68
C SER A 77 -4.56 -2.04 -14.49
N PRO A 78 -5.21 -1.17 -15.29
CA PRO A 78 -6.65 -0.87 -15.11
C PRO A 78 -7.54 -2.10 -15.22
N SER A 79 -7.23 -3.04 -16.11
CA SER A 79 -7.97 -4.29 -16.27
C SER A 79 -7.92 -5.22 -15.05
N GLU A 80 -6.88 -5.06 -14.22
CA GLU A 80 -6.71 -5.79 -12.96
C GLU A 80 -7.18 -4.97 -11.75
N TRP A 81 -7.77 -3.79 -11.97
CA TRP A 81 -8.20 -2.86 -10.94
C TRP A 81 -7.04 -2.38 -10.05
N LEU A 82 -5.87 -2.14 -10.67
CA LEU A 82 -4.66 -1.71 -9.97
C LEU A 82 -4.21 -0.32 -10.42
N THR A 83 -3.94 0.54 -9.46
CA THR A 83 -3.42 1.90 -9.58
C THR A 83 -4.42 2.91 -10.13
N TYR A 84 -5.16 2.59 -11.16
CA TYR A 84 -6.14 3.47 -11.81
C TYR A 84 -7.24 2.65 -12.47
N VAL A 85 -8.47 3.15 -12.39
CA VAL A 85 -9.63 2.62 -13.12
C VAL A 85 -10.41 3.77 -13.76
N SER A 86 -10.99 3.49 -14.93
CA SER A 86 -11.83 4.46 -15.65
C SER A 86 -13.24 4.56 -15.05
N GLU A 87 -13.96 5.63 -15.40
CA GLU A 87 -15.37 5.78 -15.05
C GLU A 87 -16.23 4.60 -15.56
N ASP A 88 -15.96 4.13 -16.79
CA ASP A 88 -16.69 2.99 -17.35
C ASP A 88 -16.48 1.72 -16.51
N GLN A 89 -15.26 1.48 -16.05
CA GLN A 89 -14.96 0.34 -15.17
C GLN A 89 -15.63 0.50 -13.78
N MET A 90 -15.68 1.71 -13.23
CA MET A 90 -16.44 1.98 -12.01
C MET A 90 -17.92 1.72 -12.20
N ARG A 91 -18.49 2.17 -13.33
CA ARG A 91 -19.90 1.96 -13.69
C ARG A 91 -20.24 0.48 -13.83
N GLU A 92 -19.39 -0.27 -14.49
CA GLU A 92 -19.55 -1.73 -14.63
C GLU A 92 -19.51 -2.43 -13.26
N ARG A 93 -18.56 -2.07 -12.42
CA ARG A 93 -18.35 -2.73 -11.10
C ARG A 93 -19.40 -2.36 -10.07
N TRP A 94 -19.83 -1.10 -10.05
CA TRP A 94 -20.78 -0.60 -9.04
C TRP A 94 -22.24 -0.74 -9.44
N GLY A 95 -22.51 -0.99 -10.74
CA GLY A 95 -23.87 -1.25 -11.25
C GLY A 95 -24.87 -0.16 -10.83
N ASP A 96 -25.98 -0.58 -10.24
CA ASP A 96 -27.07 0.33 -9.83
C ASP A 96 -26.65 1.35 -8.76
N ASN A 97 -25.55 1.12 -8.05
CA ASN A 97 -25.03 2.05 -7.06
C ASN A 97 -24.09 3.11 -7.65
N PHE A 98 -23.76 3.03 -8.95
CA PHE A 98 -22.76 3.89 -9.56
C PHE A 98 -23.03 5.37 -9.32
N ASP A 99 -24.22 5.86 -9.61
CA ASP A 99 -24.52 7.30 -9.53
C ASP A 99 -24.35 7.86 -8.13
N SER A 100 -24.76 7.09 -7.10
CA SER A 100 -24.59 7.49 -5.70
C SER A 100 -23.12 7.45 -5.29
N TYR A 101 -22.42 6.35 -5.54
CA TYR A 101 -21.03 6.18 -5.16
C TYR A 101 -20.12 7.18 -5.88
N TYR A 102 -20.35 7.39 -7.17
CA TYR A 102 -19.55 8.34 -7.96
C TYR A 102 -19.75 9.76 -7.50
N LYS A 103 -21.00 10.14 -7.14
CA LYS A 103 -21.30 11.46 -6.59
C LYS A 103 -20.55 11.68 -5.27
N ASP A 104 -20.71 10.78 -4.30
CA ASP A 104 -20.09 10.93 -2.97
C ASP A 104 -18.55 10.96 -3.08
N LEU A 105 -17.99 10.10 -3.92
CA LEU A 105 -16.55 10.04 -4.20
C LEU A 105 -16.05 11.36 -4.80
N THR A 106 -16.71 11.86 -5.84
CA THR A 106 -16.27 13.07 -6.54
C THR A 106 -16.47 14.34 -5.71
N GLU A 107 -17.53 14.44 -4.92
CA GLU A 107 -17.73 15.57 -3.99
C GLU A 107 -16.59 15.64 -2.96
N ALA A 108 -16.17 14.51 -2.38
CA ALA A 108 -15.06 14.47 -1.44
C ALA A 108 -13.72 14.82 -2.12
N ILE A 109 -13.45 14.29 -3.31
CA ILE A 109 -12.21 14.53 -4.04
C ILE A 109 -12.11 15.98 -4.51
N ASP A 110 -13.18 16.54 -5.08
CA ASP A 110 -13.21 17.93 -5.58
C ASP A 110 -12.94 18.94 -4.45
N ALA A 111 -13.34 18.64 -3.22
CA ALA A 111 -13.08 19.49 -2.06
C ALA A 111 -11.58 19.63 -1.72
N VAL A 112 -10.74 18.70 -2.16
CA VAL A 112 -9.29 18.67 -1.85
C VAL A 112 -8.40 18.58 -3.09
N LEU A 113 -8.97 18.68 -4.27
CA LEU A 113 -8.25 18.55 -5.53
C LEU A 113 -7.12 19.58 -5.61
N GLY A 114 -5.91 19.10 -5.94
CA GLY A 114 -4.71 19.92 -6.03
C GLY A 114 -3.94 20.10 -4.72
N GLN A 115 -4.51 19.72 -3.59
CA GLN A 115 -3.79 19.74 -2.31
C GLN A 115 -2.70 18.66 -2.26
N THR A 116 -1.56 19.02 -1.67
CA THR A 116 -0.39 18.13 -1.57
C THR A 116 0.24 18.17 -0.20
N LEU A 117 0.93 17.08 0.17
CA LEU A 117 1.79 17.03 1.35
C LEU A 117 3.23 17.33 0.94
N GLN A 118 3.86 18.24 1.67
CA GLN A 118 5.22 18.68 1.42
C GLN A 118 6.05 18.68 2.70
N GLN A 119 7.35 18.46 2.54
CA GLN A 119 8.35 18.72 3.55
C GLN A 119 9.43 19.63 2.93
N ASP A 120 9.76 20.72 3.61
CA ASP A 120 10.73 21.72 3.15
C ASP A 120 10.44 22.22 1.70
N GLY A 121 9.17 22.37 1.36
CA GLY A 121 8.72 22.83 0.05
C GLY A 121 8.80 21.80 -1.07
N GLN A 122 9.11 20.54 -0.75
CA GLN A 122 9.19 19.44 -1.71
C GLN A 122 8.05 18.45 -1.47
N LEU A 123 7.50 17.87 -2.55
CA LEU A 123 6.53 16.79 -2.45
C LEU A 123 7.13 15.61 -1.70
N ILE A 124 6.36 15.03 -0.78
CA ILE A 124 6.77 13.81 -0.09
C ILE A 124 6.39 12.56 -0.90
N THR A 125 7.01 11.43 -0.56
CA THR A 125 6.60 10.11 -1.03
C THR A 125 5.51 9.57 -0.11
N ALA A 126 4.27 10.03 -0.32
CA ALA A 126 3.13 9.74 0.55
C ALA A 126 2.58 8.32 0.31
N THR A 127 3.31 7.30 0.75
CA THR A 127 2.88 5.90 0.61
C THR A 127 1.69 5.57 1.51
N TYR A 128 0.88 4.63 1.09
CA TYR A 128 -0.30 4.14 1.81
C TYR A 128 -0.51 2.64 1.53
N TYR A 129 -1.33 2.00 2.34
CA TYR A 129 -1.58 0.56 2.25
C TYR A 129 -2.89 0.21 2.98
N ALA A 130 -3.35 -1.03 2.87
CA ALA A 130 -4.68 -1.40 3.33
C ALA A 130 -4.83 -1.42 4.86
N ILE A 131 -4.06 -2.27 5.56
CA ILE A 131 -4.25 -2.56 7.00
C ILE A 131 -2.89 -2.69 7.69
N SER A 132 -2.65 -1.91 8.75
CA SER A 132 -1.45 -2.09 9.58
C SER A 132 -1.61 -3.26 10.57
N ALA A 133 -0.52 -3.64 11.19
CA ALA A 133 -0.55 -4.60 12.30
C ALA A 133 -0.92 -3.96 13.67
N GLY A 134 -1.42 -2.72 13.66
CA GLY A 134 -1.74 -1.91 14.85
C GLY A 134 -0.77 -0.75 15.07
N THR A 135 0.38 -0.78 14.40
CA THR A 135 1.39 0.28 14.29
C THR A 135 1.92 0.27 12.86
N THR A 136 2.16 1.43 12.27
CA THR A 136 2.77 1.53 10.94
C THR A 136 4.27 1.20 11.01
N GLU A 137 4.86 0.94 9.84
CA GLU A 137 6.26 0.53 9.72
C GLU A 137 7.18 1.71 9.38
N ASP A 138 8.45 1.61 9.72
CA ASP A 138 9.47 2.57 9.32
C ASP A 138 9.86 2.37 7.85
N ALA A 139 9.95 3.46 7.10
CA ALA A 139 10.37 3.43 5.71
C ALA A 139 11.75 2.77 5.50
N LYS A 140 12.66 2.92 6.47
CA LYS A 140 13.98 2.30 6.43
C LYS A 140 13.91 0.78 6.35
N GLU A 141 12.99 0.17 7.10
CA GLU A 141 12.87 -1.30 7.18
C GLU A 141 12.34 -1.89 5.85
N VAL A 142 11.48 -1.15 5.15
CA VAL A 142 10.85 -1.62 3.90
C VAL A 142 11.58 -1.12 2.65
N PHE A 143 11.93 0.16 2.61
CA PHE A 143 12.48 0.82 1.41
C PHE A 143 13.99 1.09 1.50
N GLY A 144 14.60 0.84 2.67
CA GLY A 144 16.03 1.01 2.90
C GLY A 144 16.49 2.44 3.19
N ASN A 145 15.59 3.42 3.15
CA ASN A 145 15.90 4.83 3.39
C ASN A 145 14.97 5.42 4.44
N SER A 146 15.54 6.06 5.46
CA SER A 146 14.78 6.78 6.48
C SER A 146 14.09 8.02 5.89
N ARG A 147 12.85 8.26 6.31
CA ARG A 147 12.09 9.48 6.03
C ARG A 147 11.44 9.94 7.32
N SER A 148 11.66 11.18 7.73
CA SER A 148 11.11 11.71 8.98
C SER A 148 9.59 11.79 9.03
N TYR A 149 8.94 11.65 7.89
CA TYR A 149 7.48 11.61 7.71
C TYR A 149 6.92 10.21 7.46
N LEU A 150 7.75 9.17 7.37
CA LEU A 150 7.36 7.75 7.23
C LEU A 150 7.98 6.95 8.36
N VAL A 151 7.53 7.25 9.57
CA VAL A 151 7.96 6.64 10.83
C VAL A 151 6.82 5.87 11.47
N PRO A 152 7.09 4.93 12.38
CA PRO A 152 6.05 4.20 13.07
C PRO A 152 5.08 5.13 13.82
N VAL A 153 3.79 4.98 13.55
CA VAL A 153 2.71 5.63 14.31
C VAL A 153 1.64 4.59 14.70
N ALA A 154 1.00 4.81 15.83
CA ALA A 154 -0.08 3.93 16.27
C ALA A 154 -1.29 4.00 15.33
N SER A 155 -1.84 2.85 14.97
CA SER A 155 -3.04 2.72 14.14
C SER A 155 -3.98 1.66 14.75
N PRO A 156 -4.50 1.93 15.97
CA PRO A 156 -5.21 0.92 16.76
C PRO A 156 -6.54 0.48 16.15
N GLY A 157 -7.15 1.30 15.31
CA GLY A 157 -8.41 0.99 14.61
C GLY A 157 -8.30 -0.17 13.64
N ASP A 158 -7.11 -0.47 13.15
CA ASP A 158 -6.85 -1.53 12.17
C ASP A 158 -7.21 -2.92 12.70
N VAL A 159 -7.14 -3.13 14.01
CA VAL A 159 -7.47 -4.42 14.64
C VAL A 159 -8.94 -4.83 14.46
N TYR A 160 -9.81 -3.87 14.17
CA TYR A 160 -11.23 -4.10 13.92
C TYR A 160 -11.56 -4.37 12.45
N ALA A 161 -10.58 -4.20 11.55
CA ALA A 161 -10.81 -4.38 10.13
C ALA A 161 -11.03 -5.85 9.77
N GLU A 162 -11.97 -6.09 8.87
CA GLU A 162 -12.10 -7.39 8.22
C GLU A 162 -10.78 -7.72 7.49
N GLY A 163 -10.26 -8.92 7.70
CA GLY A 163 -8.98 -9.34 7.12
C GLY A 163 -7.74 -8.84 7.87
N TYR A 164 -7.87 -8.21 9.04
CA TYR A 164 -6.74 -7.87 9.90
C TYR A 164 -5.89 -9.08 10.26
N ARG A 165 -6.54 -10.23 10.53
CA ARG A 165 -5.87 -11.52 10.78
C ARG A 165 -6.13 -12.45 9.62
N THR A 166 -5.05 -13.04 9.10
CA THR A 166 -5.12 -14.06 8.05
C THR A 166 -4.17 -15.19 8.37
N THR A 167 -4.42 -16.35 7.79
CA THR A 167 -3.62 -17.55 7.98
C THR A 167 -3.25 -18.12 6.62
N VAL A 168 -1.96 -18.47 6.46
CA VAL A 168 -1.45 -19.18 5.28
C VAL A 168 -0.82 -20.48 5.75
N SER A 169 -1.26 -21.60 5.23
CA SER A 169 -0.72 -22.92 5.54
C SER A 169 -0.05 -23.53 4.32
N LEU A 170 1.18 -24.01 4.49
CA LEU A 170 1.98 -24.64 3.46
C LEU A 170 2.39 -26.05 3.91
N SER A 171 2.27 -27.02 3.01
CA SER A 171 2.90 -28.32 3.21
C SER A 171 4.42 -28.18 3.25
N GLU A 172 5.14 -29.20 3.72
CA GLU A 172 6.61 -29.23 3.66
C GLU A 172 7.11 -29.05 2.22
N GLU A 173 6.45 -29.68 1.26
CA GLU A 173 6.80 -29.59 -0.16
C GLU A 173 6.58 -28.17 -0.70
N ASP A 174 5.42 -27.55 -0.42
CA ASP A 174 5.11 -26.18 -0.87
C ASP A 174 6.06 -25.16 -0.23
N PHE A 175 6.37 -25.31 1.06
CA PHE A 175 7.33 -24.45 1.76
C PHE A 175 8.73 -24.56 1.13
N LYS A 176 9.20 -25.80 0.89
CA LYS A 176 10.48 -26.07 0.25
C LYS A 176 10.55 -25.48 -1.16
N ASN A 177 9.51 -25.65 -1.96
CA ASN A 177 9.43 -25.13 -3.32
C ASN A 177 9.41 -23.59 -3.32
N ALA A 178 8.69 -22.97 -2.42
CA ALA A 178 8.66 -21.52 -2.26
C ALA A 178 10.03 -20.94 -1.86
N ALA A 179 10.71 -21.57 -0.90
CA ALA A 179 12.06 -21.19 -0.49
C ALA A 179 13.10 -21.36 -1.60
N GLN A 180 13.03 -22.49 -2.33
CA GLN A 180 13.88 -22.75 -3.49
C GLN A 180 13.69 -21.70 -4.57
N SER A 181 12.44 -21.37 -4.88
CA SER A 181 12.09 -20.35 -5.90
C SER A 181 12.56 -18.95 -5.52
N ALA A 182 12.41 -18.58 -4.24
CA ALA A 182 12.74 -17.25 -3.77
C ALA A 182 14.25 -17.02 -3.61
N TRP A 183 14.98 -18.01 -3.11
CA TRP A 183 16.38 -17.83 -2.66
C TRP A 183 17.36 -18.85 -3.22
N ASN A 184 16.92 -19.75 -4.08
CA ASN A 184 17.74 -20.86 -4.59
C ASN A 184 18.39 -21.67 -3.45
N CYS A 185 17.71 -21.78 -2.30
CA CYS A 185 18.19 -22.54 -1.15
C CYS A 185 17.62 -23.96 -1.15
N THR A 186 18.44 -24.92 -0.71
CA THR A 186 18.03 -26.31 -0.55
C THR A 186 17.73 -26.57 0.92
N LEU A 187 16.50 -26.99 1.22
CA LEU A 187 16.10 -27.39 2.57
C LEU A 187 16.22 -28.92 2.70
N GLU A 188 17.04 -29.35 3.62
CA GLU A 188 17.30 -30.77 3.88
C GLU A 188 17.10 -31.09 5.37
N GLY A 189 17.02 -32.40 5.68
CA GLY A 189 16.88 -32.87 7.05
C GLY A 189 15.47 -32.69 7.61
N ASP A 190 15.38 -32.52 8.93
CA ASP A 190 14.12 -32.39 9.65
C ASP A 190 13.44 -31.06 9.33
N PRO A 191 12.22 -31.07 8.79
CA PRO A 191 11.47 -29.85 8.48
C PRO A 191 11.28 -28.89 9.66
N SER A 192 11.20 -29.42 10.88
CA SER A 192 11.09 -28.60 12.09
C SER A 192 12.30 -27.67 12.32
N ALA A 193 13.43 -27.96 11.69
CA ALA A 193 14.66 -27.18 11.77
C ALA A 193 14.87 -26.23 10.57
N TRP A 194 13.98 -26.21 9.59
CA TRP A 194 14.14 -25.35 8.39
C TRP A 194 13.99 -23.86 8.69
N ILE A 195 13.22 -23.52 9.72
CA ILE A 195 13.09 -22.14 10.23
C ILE A 195 13.87 -22.05 11.55
N GLY A 196 14.79 -21.10 11.62
CA GLY A 196 15.52 -20.74 12.81
C GLY A 196 14.97 -19.48 13.48
N ASP A 197 15.87 -18.62 13.94
CA ASP A 197 15.51 -17.41 14.68
C ASP A 197 14.68 -16.43 13.85
N ILE A 198 13.71 -15.79 14.49
CA ILE A 198 12.90 -14.70 13.96
C ILE A 198 13.15 -13.46 14.80
N THR A 199 13.51 -12.35 14.14
CA THR A 199 13.72 -11.05 14.77
C THR A 199 12.66 -10.08 14.30
N ASN A 200 12.01 -9.42 15.24
CA ASN A 200 11.04 -8.37 14.96
C ASN A 200 11.65 -6.99 15.20
N ASP A 201 11.23 -6.01 14.43
CA ASP A 201 11.52 -4.59 14.66
C ASP A 201 10.63 -4.01 15.78
N THR A 202 10.78 -2.71 16.00
CA THR A 202 10.03 -2.00 17.06
C THR A 202 8.53 -1.88 16.77
N SER A 203 8.12 -2.00 15.51
CA SER A 203 6.72 -1.99 15.09
C SER A 203 6.07 -3.38 15.11
N GLY A 204 6.86 -4.42 15.43
CA GLY A 204 6.41 -5.80 15.51
C GLY A 204 6.42 -6.54 14.18
N TYR A 205 6.91 -5.93 13.10
CA TYR A 205 7.12 -6.62 11.83
C TYR A 205 8.37 -7.49 11.88
N VAL A 206 8.39 -8.57 11.11
CA VAL A 206 9.57 -9.41 10.99
C VAL A 206 10.64 -8.69 10.19
N SER A 207 11.73 -8.32 10.84
CA SER A 207 12.90 -7.72 10.19
C SER A 207 13.80 -8.80 9.58
N ALA A 208 13.94 -9.94 10.25
CA ALA A 208 14.71 -11.08 9.77
C ALA A 208 14.09 -12.42 10.21
N ILE A 209 14.21 -13.41 9.35
CA ILE A 209 13.86 -14.81 9.61
C ILE A 209 14.97 -15.71 9.04
N VAL A 210 15.46 -16.65 9.83
CA VAL A 210 16.45 -17.62 9.35
C VAL A 210 15.72 -18.77 8.65
N ILE A 211 16.06 -19.02 7.39
CA ILE A 211 15.51 -20.11 6.58
C ILE A 211 16.67 -20.85 5.91
N GLY A 212 16.76 -22.16 6.18
CA GLY A 212 17.86 -22.96 5.66
C GLY A 212 19.24 -22.53 6.18
N GLY A 213 19.31 -21.97 7.38
CA GLY A 213 20.53 -21.50 8.01
C GLY A 213 20.97 -20.09 7.62
N GLU A 214 20.24 -19.40 6.73
CA GLU A 214 20.55 -18.04 6.30
C GLU A 214 19.43 -17.04 6.66
N ALA A 215 19.84 -15.84 7.11
CA ALA A 215 18.90 -14.78 7.42
C ALA A 215 18.27 -14.18 6.14
N ARG A 216 16.96 -14.08 6.13
CA ARG A 216 16.15 -13.47 5.06
C ARG A 216 15.34 -12.31 5.64
N LYS A 217 15.06 -11.30 4.84
CA LYS A 217 14.19 -10.20 5.28
C LYS A 217 12.73 -10.65 5.42
N GLY A 218 12.01 -10.10 6.38
CA GLY A 218 10.58 -10.38 6.52
C GLY A 218 9.76 -9.97 5.29
N THR A 219 10.16 -8.91 4.60
CA THR A 219 9.56 -8.48 3.32
C THR A 219 9.78 -9.49 2.19
N GLU A 220 10.93 -10.16 2.16
CA GLU A 220 11.20 -11.25 1.21
C GLU A 220 10.35 -12.48 1.53
N ALA A 221 10.26 -12.85 2.82
CA ALA A 221 9.42 -13.95 3.27
C ALA A 221 7.92 -13.69 2.96
N ARG A 222 7.46 -12.45 3.13
CA ARG A 222 6.12 -12.05 2.71
C ARG A 222 5.86 -12.42 1.25
N THR A 223 6.76 -12.06 0.36
CA THR A 223 6.64 -12.35 -1.08
C THR A 223 6.75 -13.84 -1.36
N ALA A 224 7.75 -14.52 -0.79
CA ALA A 224 8.01 -15.92 -1.04
C ALA A 224 6.85 -16.84 -0.64
N PHE A 225 6.19 -16.56 0.47
CA PHE A 225 5.11 -17.38 1.02
C PHE A 225 3.71 -16.83 0.76
N GLY A 226 3.57 -15.74 -0.01
CA GLY A 226 2.27 -15.15 -0.35
C GLY A 226 1.53 -14.55 0.84
N LEU A 227 2.25 -13.96 1.80
CA LEU A 227 1.68 -13.39 3.00
C LEU A 227 1.14 -11.98 2.72
N ARG A 228 0.07 -11.59 3.40
CA ARG A 228 -0.53 -10.27 3.24
C ARG A 228 0.36 -9.14 3.78
N SER A 229 1.16 -9.41 4.83
CA SER A 229 2.12 -8.46 5.40
C SER A 229 3.37 -9.18 5.90
N ALA A 230 4.38 -8.40 6.31
CA ALA A 230 5.57 -8.92 6.99
C ALA A 230 5.40 -9.01 8.52
N ASN A 231 4.21 -8.77 9.06
CA ASN A 231 3.90 -9.02 10.47
C ASN A 231 3.27 -10.40 10.61
N PHE A 232 4.06 -11.39 10.99
CA PHE A 232 3.60 -12.78 11.08
C PHE A 232 4.33 -13.55 12.19
N GLU A 233 3.66 -14.58 12.65
CA GLU A 233 4.24 -15.70 13.39
C GLU A 233 4.11 -16.96 12.53
N VAL A 234 5.01 -17.91 12.69
CA VAL A 234 4.94 -19.19 11.97
C VAL A 234 5.12 -20.35 12.94
N LYS A 235 4.35 -21.43 12.73
CA LYS A 235 4.45 -22.68 13.47
C LYS A 235 4.54 -23.83 12.50
N TYR A 236 5.37 -24.82 12.85
CA TYR A 236 5.42 -26.10 12.15
C TYR A 236 4.80 -27.18 13.05
N GLU A 237 3.75 -27.80 12.56
CA GLU A 237 3.06 -28.89 13.26
C GLU A 237 2.50 -29.88 12.23
N ASN A 238 2.69 -31.18 12.46
CA ASN A 238 2.08 -32.27 11.66
C ASN A 238 2.32 -32.12 10.14
N GLY A 239 3.54 -31.78 9.73
CA GLY A 239 3.89 -31.65 8.31
C GLY A 239 3.41 -30.36 7.64
N THR A 240 3.02 -29.36 8.43
CA THR A 240 2.47 -28.12 7.92
C THR A 240 3.12 -26.91 8.59
N PHE A 241 3.55 -25.94 7.77
CA PHE A 241 3.95 -24.61 8.20
C PHE A 241 2.73 -23.68 8.16
N THR A 242 2.35 -23.12 9.28
CA THR A 242 1.22 -22.21 9.39
C THR A 242 1.67 -20.81 9.78
N PHE A 243 1.46 -19.84 8.90
CA PHE A 243 1.73 -18.44 9.13
C PHE A 243 0.46 -17.75 9.63
N TYR A 244 0.57 -17.07 10.76
CA TYR A 244 -0.47 -16.22 11.35
C TYR A 244 -0.09 -14.76 11.09
N VAL A 245 -0.81 -14.10 10.20
CA VAL A 245 -0.45 -12.78 9.65
C VAL A 245 -1.39 -11.71 10.18
N LYS A 246 -0.84 -10.55 10.56
CA LYS A 246 -1.59 -9.35 10.91
C LYS A 246 -1.35 -8.26 9.88
N GLY A 247 -2.42 -7.60 9.44
CA GLY A 247 -2.34 -6.50 8.48
C GLY A 247 -2.30 -6.94 7.02
N TYR A 248 -2.30 -5.94 6.14
CA TYR A 248 -2.26 -6.12 4.70
C TYR A 248 -1.54 -4.94 4.02
N GLY A 249 -0.46 -5.22 3.35
CA GLY A 249 0.38 -4.26 2.65
C GLY A 249 1.76 -4.11 3.27
N HIS A 250 2.52 -3.14 2.78
CA HIS A 250 3.90 -2.90 3.20
C HIS A 250 4.03 -2.22 4.58
N GLY A 251 2.96 -1.62 5.08
CA GLY A 251 2.92 -1.05 6.43
C GLY A 251 3.42 0.38 6.56
N VAL A 252 3.98 0.99 5.53
CA VAL A 252 4.63 2.32 5.61
C VAL A 252 3.69 3.44 5.17
N GLY A 253 3.54 4.48 5.99
CA GLY A 253 2.68 5.62 5.74
C GLY A 253 1.24 5.42 6.22
N MET A 254 0.25 5.85 5.44
CA MET A 254 -1.15 5.82 5.87
C MET A 254 -1.80 4.45 5.71
N SER A 255 -2.36 3.92 6.81
CA SER A 255 -3.29 2.81 6.76
C SER A 255 -4.65 3.29 6.26
N GLN A 256 -5.19 2.65 5.21
CA GLN A 256 -6.48 3.03 4.63
C GLN A 256 -7.64 2.75 5.59
N VAL A 257 -7.65 1.58 6.24
CA VAL A 257 -8.68 1.27 7.27
C VAL A 257 -8.46 2.08 8.54
N GLY A 258 -7.21 2.43 8.87
CA GLY A 258 -6.91 3.33 9.98
C GLY A 258 -7.43 4.74 9.74
N ALA A 259 -7.29 5.27 8.53
CA ALA A 259 -7.88 6.55 8.13
C ALA A 259 -9.41 6.52 8.24
N GLU A 260 -10.05 5.45 7.76
CA GLU A 260 -11.49 5.24 7.88
C GLU A 260 -11.95 5.20 9.35
N TYR A 261 -11.20 4.48 10.19
CA TYR A 261 -11.47 4.44 11.63
C TYR A 261 -11.39 5.83 12.27
N MET A 262 -10.32 6.59 12.00
CA MET A 262 -10.14 7.95 12.53
C MET A 262 -11.26 8.88 12.07
N ALA A 263 -11.64 8.81 10.78
CA ALA A 263 -12.74 9.60 10.23
C ALA A 263 -14.07 9.30 10.93
N ASN A 264 -14.36 8.03 11.18
CA ASN A 264 -15.57 7.60 11.92
C ASN A 264 -15.53 7.99 13.40
N GLN A 265 -14.35 8.29 13.96
CA GLN A 265 -14.20 8.86 15.30
C GLN A 265 -14.25 10.40 15.31
N GLY A 266 -14.46 11.04 14.16
CA GLY A 266 -14.63 12.48 14.02
C GLY A 266 -13.38 13.25 13.59
N SER A 267 -12.28 12.57 13.23
CA SER A 267 -11.09 13.24 12.71
C SER A 267 -11.35 13.77 11.29
N SER A 268 -10.88 15.00 11.02
CA SER A 268 -10.85 15.56 9.68
C SER A 268 -9.70 14.98 8.84
N TYR A 269 -9.77 15.15 7.52
CA TYR A 269 -8.76 14.61 6.61
C TYR A 269 -7.36 15.17 6.87
N ASP A 270 -7.25 16.43 7.24
CA ASP A 270 -5.97 17.09 7.58
C ASP A 270 -5.40 16.57 8.90
N GLU A 271 -6.22 16.25 9.90
CA GLU A 271 -5.80 15.57 11.12
C GLU A 271 -5.31 14.13 10.83
N ILE A 272 -6.02 13.40 9.97
CA ILE A 272 -5.61 12.05 9.53
C ILE A 272 -4.25 12.10 8.82
N LEU A 273 -4.08 13.00 7.87
CA LEU A 273 -2.83 13.18 7.14
C LEU A 273 -1.67 13.59 8.07
N ALA A 274 -1.89 14.51 9.00
CA ALA A 274 -0.90 14.92 9.98
C ALA A 274 -0.48 13.78 10.92
N TRP A 275 -1.39 12.86 11.21
CA TRP A 275 -1.10 11.67 12.03
C TRP A 275 -0.18 10.69 11.31
N TYR A 276 -0.54 10.30 10.08
CA TYR A 276 0.22 9.29 9.33
C TYR A 276 1.47 9.82 8.64
N TYR A 277 1.55 11.13 8.40
CA TYR A 277 2.69 11.80 7.77
C TYR A 277 3.18 12.95 8.65
N PRO A 278 3.77 12.67 9.82
CA PRO A 278 4.30 13.72 10.71
C PRO A 278 5.39 14.52 10.00
N ASN A 279 5.66 15.72 10.48
CA ASN A 279 6.68 16.63 9.94
C ASN A 279 6.43 17.06 8.47
N THR A 280 5.18 17.06 8.04
CA THR A 280 4.77 17.56 6.72
C THR A 280 3.83 18.77 6.83
N THR A 281 3.71 19.49 5.74
CA THR A 281 2.76 20.59 5.59
C THR A 281 1.76 20.25 4.50
N LEU A 282 0.47 20.41 4.79
CA LEU A 282 -0.59 20.34 3.80
C LEU A 282 -0.64 21.68 3.05
N VAL A 283 -0.36 21.66 1.76
CA VAL A 283 -0.40 22.81 0.86
C VAL A 283 -1.70 22.76 0.08
N LYS A 284 -2.47 23.81 0.19
CA LYS A 284 -3.81 23.96 -0.43
C LYS A 284 -3.74 24.76 -1.71
#